data_1aaa286eeee61b23644b037929b81770
#
_entry.id   1aaa286eeee61b23644b037929b81770
#
_cell.length_a   1.000
_cell.length_b   1.000
_cell.length_c   1.000
_cell.angle_alpha   90.00
_cell.angle_beta   90.00
_cell.angle_gamma   90.00
#
_symmetry.space_group_name_H-M   'P 1'
#
loop_
_entity.id
_entity.type
_entity.pdbx_description
1 polymer ?
#
loop_
_entity_poly.entity_id
_entity_poly.type
_entity_poly.pdbx_seq_one_letter_code
_entity_poly.pdbx_strand_id
1 'polypeptide(L)'
;MRFLDPHLPRCYAAIWAARGRDLLNAEMLGMPSLELDDVSLFYLQRGRGPDVVWIPGGDNVADDWEDQFRAFEKDFRNTSFDPRGAGHTVSRRDPPWLIVEYAADCAALIRSVCTPPVVVVGLSMGSKIVLQLALDYPDLVRAGIAMGVSGRPAGFLKEWLEAEVEFRRQGGKLSPAFAICHYAAFMFPSEVLGDEALWAKVKPYVARSYGEREGEFLAAQWQACIDYDITRRLPDCTVPVHVVAFSEDMQTPQQHGRRVAELMPKGRFHLLKGLGHCSLAGHQPDKVNDCIGGILAEYR
;
A
#
# COMPACT_ATOMS: atom_id res chain seq x y z
N MET A 1 11.38 16.88 25.01
CA MET A 1 12.24 15.73 25.28
C MET A 1 11.60 14.55 24.56
N ARG A 2 12.15 14.13 23.41
CA ARG A 2 11.52 13.13 22.52
C ARG A 2 12.00 11.75 22.96
N PHE A 3 11.08 10.88 23.32
CA PHE A 3 11.36 9.46 23.57
C PHE A 3 11.57 8.76 22.22
N LEU A 4 12.81 8.42 21.91
CA LEU A 4 13.16 7.54 20.81
C LEU A 4 12.95 6.10 21.26
N ASP A 5 12.23 5.32 20.48
CA ASP A 5 12.09 3.86 20.69
C ASP A 5 13.48 3.21 20.56
N PRO A 6 13.99 2.53 21.61
CA PRO A 6 15.32 1.94 21.61
C PRO A 6 15.48 0.71 20.70
N HIS A 7 14.41 0.24 20.06
CA HIS A 7 14.41 -0.95 19.19
C HIS A 7 14.47 -0.65 17.69
N LEU A 8 14.47 0.65 17.28
CA LEU A 8 14.69 0.99 15.88
C LEU A 8 16.17 0.84 15.52
N PRO A 9 16.50 0.18 14.39
CA PRO A 9 17.87 0.19 13.88
C PRO A 9 18.36 1.63 13.71
N ARG A 10 19.57 1.95 14.18
CA ARG A 10 20.12 3.32 14.20
C ARG A 10 20.15 4.01 12.82
N CYS A 11 20.16 3.25 11.73
CA CYS A 11 20.08 3.77 10.37
C CYS A 11 18.72 4.42 10.05
N TYR A 12 17.62 3.92 10.59
CA TYR A 12 16.27 4.45 10.31
C TYR A 12 15.96 5.75 11.08
N ALA A 13 16.50 5.92 12.28
CA ALA A 13 16.32 7.14 13.06
C ALA A 13 16.97 8.37 12.38
N ALA A 14 18.07 8.18 11.64
CA ALA A 14 18.73 9.25 10.88
C ALA A 14 17.93 9.64 9.62
N ILE A 15 17.30 8.68 8.95
CA ILE A 15 16.44 8.88 7.78
C ILE A 15 15.19 9.68 8.16
N TRP A 16 14.64 9.45 9.36
CA TRP A 16 13.46 10.16 9.85
C TRP A 16 13.70 11.62 10.22
N ALA A 17 14.89 11.96 10.68
CA ALA A 17 15.25 13.34 11.01
C ALA A 17 15.40 14.23 9.75
N ALA A 18 15.64 13.63 8.59
CA ALA A 18 15.86 14.32 7.33
C ALA A 18 14.58 14.65 6.53
N ARG A 19 13.37 14.30 7.01
CA ARG A 19 12.08 14.64 6.36
C ARG A 19 11.71 16.13 6.36
N GLY A 20 12.62 17.02 6.77
CA GLY A 20 12.53 18.46 6.56
C GLY A 20 13.20 18.86 5.25
N ARG A 21 12.41 18.98 4.18
CA ARG A 21 12.73 19.75 2.96
C ARG A 21 14.18 19.69 2.43
N ASP A 22 14.61 18.57 1.87
CA ASP A 22 15.70 18.56 0.90
C ASP A 22 15.53 17.37 -0.05
N LEU A 23 14.73 17.57 -1.10
CA LEU A 23 14.50 16.62 -2.20
C LEU A 23 15.75 16.35 -3.07
N LEU A 24 16.90 16.90 -2.69
CA LEU A 24 18.15 16.82 -3.46
C LEU A 24 19.12 15.71 -3.03
N ASN A 25 18.74 14.80 -2.11
CA ASN A 25 19.76 14.01 -1.41
C ASN A 25 19.60 12.49 -1.36
N ALA A 26 18.69 11.85 -2.12
CA ALA A 26 18.65 10.36 -2.16
C ALA A 26 19.98 9.78 -2.68
N GLU A 27 20.57 10.35 -3.72
CA GLU A 27 21.89 9.98 -4.23
C GLU A 27 23.03 10.26 -3.21
N MET A 28 22.96 11.35 -2.46
CA MET A 28 23.97 11.68 -1.44
C MET A 28 23.92 10.76 -0.22
N LEU A 29 22.77 10.09 0.06
CA LEU A 29 22.62 9.17 1.20
C LEU A 29 22.89 7.72 0.84
N GLY A 30 23.21 7.39 -0.44
CA GLY A 30 23.41 6.03 -0.91
C GLY A 30 22.15 5.16 -0.78
N MET A 31 20.96 5.78 -0.85
CA MET A 31 19.69 5.08 -0.78
C MET A 31 19.39 4.40 -2.12
N PRO A 32 18.92 3.13 -2.12
CA PRO A 32 18.66 2.43 -3.37
C PRO A 32 17.50 3.09 -4.13
N SER A 33 17.78 3.54 -5.35
CA SER A 33 16.79 4.08 -6.28
C SER A 33 16.94 3.43 -7.65
N LEU A 34 15.81 3.33 -8.36
CA LEU A 34 15.75 2.91 -9.75
C LEU A 34 15.39 4.12 -10.61
N GLU A 35 16.32 4.49 -11.48
CA GLU A 35 16.11 5.58 -12.45
C GLU A 35 15.28 5.08 -13.63
N LEU A 36 14.13 5.70 -13.87
CA LEU A 36 13.28 5.55 -15.03
C LEU A 36 13.19 6.92 -15.75
N ASP A 37 12.57 6.96 -16.93
CA ASP A 37 12.56 8.18 -17.76
C ASP A 37 12.05 9.42 -17.02
N ASP A 38 10.95 9.30 -16.28
CA ASP A 38 10.29 10.43 -15.62
C ASP A 38 10.14 10.26 -14.09
N VAL A 39 10.75 9.22 -13.49
CA VAL A 39 10.73 9.00 -12.05
C VAL A 39 12.00 8.32 -11.55
N SER A 40 12.49 8.75 -10.40
CA SER A 40 13.47 8.05 -9.59
C SER A 40 12.73 7.33 -8.46
N LEU A 41 12.57 6.02 -8.60
CA LEU A 41 11.84 5.19 -7.64
C LEU A 41 12.75 4.77 -6.48
N PHE A 42 12.46 5.24 -5.29
CA PHE A 42 13.06 4.69 -4.08
C PHE A 42 12.46 3.30 -3.78
N TYR A 43 13.32 2.34 -3.42
CA TYR A 43 12.87 1.00 -3.01
C TYR A 43 13.68 0.45 -1.84
N LEU A 44 13.09 -0.50 -1.14
CA LEU A 44 13.73 -1.32 -0.11
C LEU A 44 13.72 -2.76 -0.55
N GLN A 45 14.84 -3.47 -0.30
CA GLN A 45 14.91 -4.91 -0.55
C GLN A 45 15.61 -5.60 0.62
N ARG A 46 14.98 -6.67 1.15
CA ARG A 46 15.50 -7.38 2.32
C ARG A 46 15.08 -8.85 2.31
N GLY A 47 15.95 -9.70 2.85
CA GLY A 47 15.72 -11.13 2.92
C GLY A 47 16.36 -11.91 1.77
N ARG A 48 15.99 -13.19 1.62
CA ARG A 48 16.55 -14.11 0.63
C ARG A 48 15.50 -15.18 0.26
N GLY A 49 15.61 -15.76 -0.93
CA GLY A 49 14.68 -16.76 -1.45
C GLY A 49 13.88 -16.22 -2.63
N PRO A 50 12.71 -16.81 -2.93
CA PRO A 50 11.81 -16.29 -3.97
C PRO A 50 11.39 -14.85 -3.71
N ASP A 51 11.18 -14.09 -4.79
CA ASP A 51 10.81 -12.68 -4.68
C ASP A 51 9.34 -12.48 -4.36
N VAL A 52 9.10 -11.57 -3.40
CA VAL A 52 7.78 -11.01 -3.10
C VAL A 52 7.87 -9.49 -3.18
N VAL A 53 6.98 -8.86 -3.95
CA VAL A 53 6.90 -7.41 -4.10
C VAL A 53 5.68 -6.87 -3.36
N TRP A 54 5.91 -5.96 -2.41
CA TRP A 54 4.90 -5.35 -1.55
C TRP A 54 4.58 -3.95 -2.04
N ILE A 55 3.33 -3.71 -2.39
CA ILE A 55 2.87 -2.50 -3.05
C ILE A 55 2.03 -1.67 -2.07
N PRO A 56 2.51 -0.49 -1.65
CA PRO A 56 1.82 0.34 -0.69
C PRO A 56 0.46 0.85 -1.17
N GLY A 57 -0.41 1.15 -0.21
CA GLY A 57 -1.65 1.87 -0.45
C GLY A 57 -1.42 3.34 -0.81
N GLY A 58 -2.49 4.07 -1.08
CA GLY A 58 -2.40 5.52 -1.25
C GLY A 58 -1.86 6.14 0.02
N ASP A 59 -0.90 7.08 -0.17
CA ASP A 59 -0.23 7.77 0.92
C ASP A 59 0.68 6.90 1.80
N ASN A 60 0.86 5.62 1.49
CA ASN A 60 1.79 4.73 2.17
C ASN A 60 3.14 4.66 1.45
N VAL A 61 4.16 4.26 2.20
CA VAL A 61 5.55 4.13 1.75
C VAL A 61 6.07 2.72 1.97
N ALA A 62 7.24 2.42 1.40
CA ALA A 62 7.88 1.11 1.51
C ALA A 62 8.04 0.63 2.96
N ASP A 63 8.37 1.54 3.88
CA ASP A 63 8.56 1.24 5.31
C ASP A 63 7.27 0.80 6.04
N ASP A 64 6.10 1.07 5.50
CA ASP A 64 4.84 0.66 6.12
C ASP A 64 4.64 -0.87 6.08
N TRP A 65 5.47 -1.60 5.32
CA TRP A 65 5.51 -3.06 5.24
C TRP A 65 6.48 -3.73 6.22
N GLU A 66 7.01 -3.01 7.23
CA GLU A 66 8.04 -3.52 8.14
C GLU A 66 7.61 -4.80 8.87
N ASP A 67 6.37 -4.89 9.35
CA ASP A 67 5.85 -6.09 10.04
C ASP A 67 5.83 -7.31 9.10
N GLN A 68 5.51 -7.11 7.82
CA GLN A 68 5.51 -8.15 6.80
C GLN A 68 6.95 -8.55 6.39
N PHE A 69 7.84 -7.57 6.25
CA PHE A 69 9.24 -7.85 5.96
C PHE A 69 9.86 -8.74 7.04
N ARG A 70 9.67 -8.40 8.32
CA ARG A 70 10.16 -9.21 9.45
C ARG A 70 9.58 -10.62 9.45
N ALA A 71 8.31 -10.76 9.11
CA ALA A 71 7.65 -12.06 9.08
C ALA A 71 8.20 -12.96 7.97
N PHE A 72 8.61 -12.41 6.82
CA PHE A 72 8.92 -13.18 5.63
C PHE A 72 10.38 -13.12 5.16
N GLU A 73 11.27 -12.27 5.73
CA GLU A 73 12.65 -12.09 5.25
C GLU A 73 13.54 -13.32 5.36
N LYS A 74 13.17 -14.32 6.17
CA LYS A 74 13.94 -15.58 6.29
C LYS A 74 13.73 -16.50 5.10
N ASP A 75 12.53 -16.45 4.50
CA ASP A 75 12.06 -17.37 3.46
C ASP A 75 11.92 -16.72 2.09
N PHE A 76 11.77 -15.38 2.04
CA PHE A 76 11.54 -14.63 0.82
C PHE A 76 12.44 -13.38 0.73
N ARG A 77 12.79 -13.01 -0.49
CA ARG A 77 13.40 -11.72 -0.76
C ARG A 77 12.27 -10.70 -0.97
N ASN A 78 12.06 -9.85 0.03
CA ASN A 78 10.99 -8.86 0.06
C ASN A 78 11.47 -7.56 -0.57
N THR A 79 10.71 -7.02 -1.52
CA THR A 79 10.94 -5.73 -2.15
C THR A 79 9.71 -4.86 -1.98
N SER A 80 9.87 -3.61 -1.58
CA SER A 80 8.81 -2.59 -1.62
C SER A 80 9.39 -1.27 -2.13
N PHE A 81 8.54 -0.34 -2.54
CA PHE A 81 8.95 0.93 -3.10
C PHE A 81 8.00 2.05 -2.65
N ASP A 82 8.47 3.28 -2.75
CA ASP A 82 7.61 4.44 -2.55
C ASP A 82 6.91 4.76 -3.88
N PRO A 83 5.58 4.72 -3.97
CA PRO A 83 4.88 5.10 -5.20
C PRO A 83 5.09 6.58 -5.55
N ARG A 84 4.87 6.98 -6.80
CA ARG A 84 4.86 8.39 -7.22
C ARG A 84 4.02 9.23 -6.27
N GLY A 85 4.56 10.36 -5.83
CA GLY A 85 3.93 11.26 -4.88
C GLY A 85 4.03 10.82 -3.41
N ALA A 86 4.81 9.79 -3.09
CA ALA A 86 5.04 9.33 -1.72
C ALA A 86 6.53 9.19 -1.40
N GLY A 87 6.86 9.35 -0.13
CA GLY A 87 8.16 9.04 0.43
C GLY A 87 9.34 9.73 -0.24
N HIS A 88 10.34 8.94 -0.65
CA HIS A 88 11.59 9.37 -1.26
C HIS A 88 11.59 9.27 -2.79
N THR A 89 10.51 8.77 -3.39
CA THR A 89 10.37 8.73 -4.85
C THR A 89 10.21 10.13 -5.41
N VAL A 90 11.00 10.45 -6.43
CA VAL A 90 10.97 11.76 -7.10
C VAL A 90 10.38 11.61 -8.50
N SER A 91 9.19 12.15 -8.71
CA SER A 91 8.60 12.25 -10.05
C SER A 91 9.09 13.54 -10.74
N ARG A 92 9.55 13.42 -12.00
CA ARG A 92 9.94 14.56 -12.84
C ARG A 92 8.77 15.10 -13.65
N ARG A 93 7.62 14.45 -13.54
CA ARG A 93 6.36 14.84 -14.17
C ARG A 93 5.30 15.08 -13.09
N ASP A 94 4.61 16.19 -13.21
CA ASP A 94 3.49 16.53 -12.35
C ASP A 94 2.29 15.58 -12.57
N PRO A 95 1.40 15.41 -11.58
CA PRO A 95 0.14 14.71 -11.79
C PRO A 95 -0.69 15.38 -12.91
N PRO A 96 -1.69 14.70 -13.50
CA PRO A 96 -2.28 13.45 -12.99
C PRO A 96 -1.45 12.21 -13.30
N TRP A 97 -1.52 11.23 -12.40
CA TRP A 97 -0.98 9.88 -12.61
C TRP A 97 -2.13 8.87 -12.58
N LEU A 98 -2.00 7.79 -13.33
CA LEU A 98 -3.02 6.74 -13.44
C LEU A 98 -2.54 5.43 -12.82
N ILE A 99 -3.45 4.56 -12.40
CA ILE A 99 -3.09 3.23 -11.86
C ILE A 99 -2.25 2.42 -12.85
N VAL A 100 -2.48 2.56 -14.16
CA VAL A 100 -1.67 1.92 -15.20
C VAL A 100 -0.20 2.38 -15.17
N GLU A 101 0.07 3.64 -14.81
CA GLU A 101 1.43 4.18 -14.72
C GLU A 101 2.13 3.67 -13.45
N TYR A 102 1.45 3.63 -12.30
CA TYR A 102 1.96 2.99 -11.09
C TYR A 102 2.28 1.51 -11.31
N ALA A 103 1.45 0.81 -12.10
CA ALA A 103 1.71 -0.58 -12.47
C ALA A 103 2.93 -0.70 -13.40
N ALA A 104 3.12 0.23 -14.33
CA ALA A 104 4.30 0.27 -15.20
C ALA A 104 5.59 0.50 -14.41
N ASP A 105 5.57 1.42 -13.43
CA ASP A 105 6.71 1.66 -12.53
C ASP A 105 7.06 0.39 -11.74
N CYS A 106 6.05 -0.27 -11.17
CA CYS A 106 6.25 -1.53 -10.45
C CYS A 106 6.76 -2.65 -11.37
N ALA A 107 6.28 -2.74 -12.61
CA ALA A 107 6.77 -3.70 -13.60
C ALA A 107 8.24 -3.45 -13.96
N ALA A 108 8.64 -2.17 -14.09
CA ALA A 108 10.03 -1.78 -14.31
C ALA A 108 10.91 -2.16 -13.11
N LEU A 109 10.44 -1.92 -11.88
CA LEU A 109 11.12 -2.34 -10.66
C LEU A 109 11.32 -3.87 -10.63
N ILE A 110 10.26 -4.66 -10.87
CA ILE A 110 10.32 -6.12 -10.90
C ILE A 110 11.39 -6.60 -11.89
N ARG A 111 11.41 -6.06 -13.12
CA ARG A 111 12.40 -6.42 -14.13
C ARG A 111 13.83 -6.10 -13.75
N SER A 112 14.02 -5.03 -12.96
CA SER A 112 15.34 -4.50 -12.65
C SER A 112 15.97 -5.15 -11.42
N VAL A 113 15.19 -5.47 -10.38
CA VAL A 113 15.72 -5.88 -9.08
C VAL A 113 15.20 -7.23 -8.57
N CYS A 114 14.24 -7.84 -9.26
CA CYS A 114 13.68 -9.14 -8.90
C CYS A 114 13.97 -10.20 -9.97
N THR A 115 13.62 -11.45 -9.69
CA THR A 115 13.67 -12.58 -10.62
C THR A 115 12.25 -13.03 -10.96
N PRO A 116 11.63 -12.50 -12.04
CA PRO A 116 10.26 -12.84 -12.37
C PRO A 116 10.11 -14.30 -12.84
N PRO A 117 8.89 -14.89 -12.72
CA PRO A 117 7.69 -14.29 -12.17
C PRO A 117 7.70 -14.24 -10.64
N VAL A 118 7.20 -13.12 -10.07
CA VAL A 118 7.16 -12.87 -8.62
C VAL A 118 5.75 -12.92 -8.04
N VAL A 119 5.61 -13.09 -6.73
CA VAL A 119 4.33 -12.81 -6.06
C VAL A 119 4.25 -11.31 -5.75
N VAL A 120 3.13 -10.68 -6.11
CA VAL A 120 2.86 -9.27 -5.82
C VAL A 120 1.77 -9.16 -4.76
N VAL A 121 2.00 -8.36 -3.71
CA VAL A 121 1.07 -8.16 -2.59
C VAL A 121 0.77 -6.67 -2.49
N GLY A 122 -0.50 -6.29 -2.43
CA GLY A 122 -0.85 -4.88 -2.33
C GLY A 122 -2.07 -4.62 -1.45
N LEU A 123 -2.09 -3.44 -0.83
CA LEU A 123 -3.21 -2.96 0.00
C LEU A 123 -3.84 -1.73 -0.66
N SER A 124 -5.19 -1.64 -0.66
CA SER A 124 -5.90 -0.42 -1.09
C SER A 124 -5.52 0.00 -2.53
N MET A 125 -4.92 1.17 -2.75
CA MET A 125 -4.38 1.57 -4.05
C MET A 125 -3.39 0.51 -4.58
N GLY A 126 -2.52 -0.02 -3.71
CA GLY A 126 -1.60 -1.11 -4.07
C GLY A 126 -2.30 -2.36 -4.58
N SER A 127 -3.49 -2.67 -4.08
CA SER A 127 -4.29 -3.78 -4.57
C SER A 127 -4.82 -3.56 -6.00
N LYS A 128 -5.12 -2.30 -6.37
CA LYS A 128 -5.47 -1.94 -7.76
C LYS A 128 -4.27 -2.11 -8.68
N ILE A 129 -3.08 -1.75 -8.21
CA ILE A 129 -1.82 -1.97 -8.93
C ILE A 129 -1.56 -3.46 -9.12
N VAL A 130 -1.83 -4.31 -8.11
CA VAL A 130 -1.76 -5.80 -8.25
C VAL A 130 -2.66 -6.29 -9.37
N LEU A 131 -3.93 -5.85 -9.40
CA LEU A 131 -4.87 -6.24 -10.46
C LEU A 131 -4.40 -5.78 -11.84
N GLN A 132 -3.88 -4.56 -11.93
CA GLN A 132 -3.38 -4.01 -13.19
C GLN A 132 -2.14 -4.77 -13.68
N LEU A 133 -1.20 -5.10 -12.77
CA LEU A 133 -0.02 -5.91 -13.09
C LEU A 133 -0.40 -7.31 -13.59
N ALA A 134 -1.36 -7.96 -12.92
CA ALA A 134 -1.83 -9.29 -13.30
C ALA A 134 -2.46 -9.33 -14.71
N LEU A 135 -3.02 -8.21 -15.15
CA LEU A 135 -3.63 -8.07 -16.47
C LEU A 135 -2.65 -7.64 -17.57
N ASP A 136 -1.80 -6.64 -17.28
CA ASP A 136 -0.94 -6.01 -18.28
C ASP A 136 0.46 -6.66 -18.36
N TYR A 137 0.90 -7.31 -17.28
CA TYR A 137 2.23 -7.93 -17.17
C TYR A 137 2.17 -9.36 -16.61
N PRO A 138 1.33 -10.25 -17.18
CA PRO A 138 1.12 -11.59 -16.61
C PRO A 138 2.40 -12.42 -16.53
N ASP A 139 3.37 -12.17 -17.39
CA ASP A 139 4.66 -12.88 -17.40
C ASP A 139 5.56 -12.49 -16.21
N LEU A 140 5.31 -11.34 -15.59
CA LEU A 140 6.03 -10.91 -14.41
C LEU A 140 5.42 -11.40 -13.10
N VAL A 141 4.14 -11.82 -13.12
CA VAL A 141 3.36 -12.09 -11.91
C VAL A 141 3.03 -13.58 -11.80
N ARG A 142 3.62 -14.24 -10.81
CA ARG A 142 3.33 -15.64 -10.46
C ARG A 142 1.95 -15.77 -9.82
N ALA A 143 1.63 -14.87 -8.90
CA ALA A 143 0.33 -14.72 -8.25
C ALA A 143 0.18 -13.31 -7.67
N GLY A 144 -1.05 -12.82 -7.56
CA GLY A 144 -1.40 -11.58 -6.89
C GLY A 144 -2.10 -11.81 -5.56
N ILE A 145 -1.78 -11.00 -4.55
CA ILE A 145 -2.52 -10.90 -3.28
C ILE A 145 -3.05 -9.47 -3.18
N ALA A 146 -4.34 -9.27 -3.41
CA ALA A 146 -5.00 -7.97 -3.42
C ALA A 146 -5.82 -7.81 -2.13
N MET A 147 -5.37 -6.93 -1.22
CA MET A 147 -6.02 -6.71 0.07
C MET A 147 -6.80 -5.39 0.07
N GLY A 148 -8.00 -5.39 0.67
CA GLY A 148 -8.83 -4.19 0.74
C GLY A 148 -9.08 -3.60 -0.65
N VAL A 149 -9.67 -4.37 -1.57
CA VAL A 149 -9.79 -4.03 -2.99
C VAL A 149 -11.25 -3.84 -3.42
N SER A 150 -11.43 -2.91 -4.37
CA SER A 150 -12.63 -2.80 -5.21
C SER A 150 -12.24 -2.70 -6.68
N GLY A 151 -13.03 -3.25 -7.59
CA GLY A 151 -12.80 -3.14 -9.04
C GLY A 151 -12.97 -1.71 -9.57
N ARG A 152 -13.77 -0.91 -8.87
CA ARG A 152 -13.98 0.53 -9.05
C ARG A 152 -14.45 1.15 -7.73
N PRO A 153 -14.23 2.44 -7.48
CA PRO A 153 -14.84 3.10 -6.33
C PRO A 153 -16.37 3.20 -6.55
N ALA A 154 -17.12 3.02 -5.48
CA ALA A 154 -18.58 3.10 -5.53
C ALA A 154 -19.15 3.52 -4.16
N GLY A 155 -20.37 4.09 -4.19
CA GLY A 155 -21.08 4.51 -3.00
C GLY A 155 -20.28 5.49 -2.14
N PHE A 156 -20.32 5.32 -0.84
CA PHE A 156 -19.65 6.19 0.13
C PHE A 156 -18.16 6.40 -0.19
N LEU A 157 -17.42 5.34 -0.53
CA LEU A 157 -15.99 5.47 -0.83
C LEU A 157 -15.73 6.45 -1.99
N LYS A 158 -16.55 6.39 -3.05
CA LYS A 158 -16.39 7.30 -4.19
C LYS A 158 -16.61 8.76 -3.76
N GLU A 159 -17.72 9.03 -3.09
CA GLU A 159 -18.06 10.39 -2.63
C GLU A 159 -17.04 10.92 -1.63
N TRP A 160 -16.56 10.06 -0.72
CA TRP A 160 -15.53 10.44 0.25
C TRP A 160 -14.21 10.81 -0.44
N LEU A 161 -13.75 10.00 -1.40
CA LEU A 161 -12.52 10.29 -2.15
C LEU A 161 -12.67 11.60 -2.96
N GLU A 162 -13.82 11.80 -3.63
CA GLU A 162 -14.08 13.03 -4.38
C GLU A 162 -14.07 14.27 -3.47
N ALA A 163 -14.70 14.17 -2.30
CA ALA A 163 -14.71 15.25 -1.30
C ALA A 163 -13.31 15.56 -0.74
N GLU A 164 -12.50 14.52 -0.47
CA GLU A 164 -11.13 14.68 0.01
C GLU A 164 -10.22 15.31 -1.07
N VAL A 165 -10.37 14.91 -2.33
CA VAL A 165 -9.62 15.50 -3.44
C VAL A 165 -9.98 16.97 -3.60
N GLU A 166 -11.27 17.30 -3.57
CA GLU A 166 -11.73 18.69 -3.67
C GLU A 166 -11.25 19.54 -2.50
N PHE A 167 -11.38 19.02 -1.25
CA PHE A 167 -10.89 19.70 -0.05
C PHE A 167 -9.41 20.07 -0.17
N ARG A 168 -8.56 19.15 -0.67
CA ARG A 168 -7.13 19.39 -0.82
C ARG A 168 -6.78 20.33 -1.96
N ARG A 169 -7.49 20.23 -3.08
CA ARG A 169 -7.32 21.16 -4.21
C ARG A 169 -7.65 22.61 -3.83
N GLN A 170 -8.57 22.80 -2.90
CA GLN A 170 -8.88 24.10 -2.31
C GLN A 170 -7.86 24.56 -1.25
N GLY A 171 -6.78 23.83 -1.04
CA GLY A 171 -5.76 24.11 -0.02
C GLY A 171 -6.18 23.74 1.40
N GLY A 172 -7.24 22.92 1.54
CA GLY A 172 -7.71 22.44 2.84
C GLY A 172 -6.69 21.54 3.53
N LYS A 173 -6.47 21.79 4.82
CA LYS A 173 -5.59 21.00 5.69
C LYS A 173 -6.31 20.66 6.98
N LEU A 174 -6.32 19.40 7.35
CA LEU A 174 -6.78 18.97 8.68
C LEU A 174 -5.70 19.30 9.71
N SER A 175 -6.10 19.72 10.91
CA SER A 175 -5.14 19.79 11.99
C SER A 175 -4.61 18.37 12.30
N PRO A 176 -3.34 18.20 12.74
CA PRO A 176 -2.78 16.88 12.98
C PRO A 176 -3.63 15.98 13.88
N ALA A 177 -4.17 16.54 14.98
CA ALA A 177 -5.04 15.80 15.89
C ALA A 177 -6.34 15.35 15.20
N PHE A 178 -6.95 16.21 14.39
CA PHE A 178 -8.18 15.87 13.67
C PHE A 178 -7.92 14.87 12.53
N ALA A 179 -6.80 15.00 11.81
CA ALA A 179 -6.39 14.05 10.77
C ALA A 179 -6.24 12.63 11.35
N ILE A 180 -5.59 12.48 12.51
CA ILE A 180 -5.46 11.19 13.20
C ILE A 180 -6.83 10.57 13.48
N CYS A 181 -7.77 11.34 14.05
CA CYS A 181 -9.11 10.82 14.35
C CYS A 181 -9.91 10.51 13.07
N HIS A 182 -9.84 11.40 12.09
CA HIS A 182 -10.54 11.26 10.81
C HIS A 182 -10.14 9.97 10.09
N TYR A 183 -8.84 9.77 9.89
CA TYR A 183 -8.36 8.58 9.17
C TYR A 183 -8.49 7.31 10.01
N ALA A 184 -8.26 7.34 11.32
CA ALA A 184 -8.42 6.17 12.17
C ALA A 184 -9.84 5.58 12.09
N ALA A 185 -10.86 6.42 12.00
CA ALA A 185 -12.26 5.99 11.90
C ALA A 185 -12.54 5.12 10.66
N PHE A 186 -11.79 5.31 9.58
CA PHE A 186 -11.92 4.52 8.35
C PHE A 186 -10.95 3.33 8.28
N MET A 187 -9.89 3.34 9.07
CA MET A 187 -8.78 2.38 8.97
C MET A 187 -8.91 1.22 9.94
N PHE A 188 -9.52 1.44 11.10
CA PHE A 188 -9.56 0.47 12.19
C PHE A 188 -10.98 0.11 12.60
N PRO A 189 -11.21 -1.13 13.09
CA PRO A 189 -12.52 -1.55 13.58
C PRO A 189 -12.90 -0.81 14.85
N SER A 190 -14.20 -0.75 15.14
CA SER A 190 -14.77 -0.11 16.32
C SER A 190 -14.17 -0.63 17.64
N GLU A 191 -13.78 -1.90 17.70
CA GLU A 191 -13.08 -2.50 18.84
C GLU A 191 -11.81 -1.73 19.20
N VAL A 192 -10.98 -1.42 18.17
CA VAL A 192 -9.72 -0.65 18.35
C VAL A 192 -10.01 0.77 18.78
N LEU A 193 -11.02 1.40 18.19
CA LEU A 193 -11.36 2.80 18.45
C LEU A 193 -12.00 3.00 19.84
N GLY A 194 -12.65 1.97 20.36
CA GLY A 194 -13.34 1.99 21.66
C GLY A 194 -12.52 1.48 22.85
N ASP A 195 -11.33 0.90 22.61
CA ASP A 195 -10.43 0.37 23.64
C ASP A 195 -9.19 1.25 23.81
N GLU A 196 -8.93 1.72 25.03
CA GLU A 196 -7.83 2.64 25.31
C GLU A 196 -6.44 2.03 25.02
N ALA A 197 -6.24 0.74 25.33
CA ALA A 197 -4.98 0.05 25.13
C ALA A 197 -4.71 -0.24 23.66
N LEU A 198 -5.73 -0.70 22.92
CA LEU A 198 -5.64 -0.92 21.49
C LEU A 198 -5.45 0.40 20.74
N TRP A 199 -6.16 1.44 21.12
CA TRP A 199 -5.99 2.78 20.56
C TRP A 199 -4.58 3.32 20.80
N ALA A 200 -4.07 3.21 22.01
CA ALA A 200 -2.70 3.64 22.35
C ALA A 200 -1.65 2.92 21.50
N LYS A 201 -1.90 1.65 21.13
CA LYS A 201 -1.01 0.84 20.28
C LYS A 201 -1.00 1.32 18.82
N VAL A 202 -2.16 1.61 18.23
CA VAL A 202 -2.26 1.97 16.79
C VAL A 202 -2.09 3.46 16.52
N LYS A 203 -2.39 4.33 17.48
CA LYS A 203 -2.30 5.79 17.32
C LYS A 203 -0.95 6.30 16.80
N PRO A 204 0.21 5.79 17.24
CA PRO A 204 1.51 6.21 16.70
C PRO A 204 1.65 5.93 15.21
N TYR A 205 1.12 4.79 14.72
CA TYR A 205 1.08 4.47 13.30
C TYR A 205 0.24 5.49 12.53
N VAL A 206 -1.00 5.75 12.99
CA VAL A 206 -1.90 6.72 12.34
C VAL A 206 -1.27 8.13 12.34
N ALA A 207 -0.69 8.55 13.45
CA ALA A 207 -0.03 9.85 13.56
C ALA A 207 1.14 10.00 12.57
N ARG A 208 1.94 8.94 12.43
CA ARG A 208 3.05 8.91 11.48
C ARG A 208 2.55 8.95 10.03
N SER A 209 1.54 8.17 9.72
CA SER A 209 1.04 8.00 8.35
C SER A 209 0.20 9.18 7.87
N TYR A 210 -0.56 9.85 8.74
CA TYR A 210 -1.57 10.83 8.33
C TYR A 210 -1.45 12.21 9.00
N GLY A 211 -0.54 12.37 9.97
CA GLY A 211 -0.47 13.59 10.78
C GLY A 211 0.16 14.82 10.13
N GLU A 212 1.02 14.66 9.11
CA GLU A 212 1.85 15.75 8.57
C GLU A 212 1.96 15.77 7.03
N ARG A 213 1.01 15.17 6.30
CA ARG A 213 1.18 14.97 4.86
C ARG A 213 0.77 16.15 4.00
N GLU A 214 1.53 16.39 2.93
CA GLU A 214 1.22 17.42 1.94
C GLU A 214 0.12 16.94 0.97
N GLY A 215 -0.90 17.82 0.77
CA GLY A 215 -2.16 17.41 0.19
C GLY A 215 -2.20 17.15 -1.30
N GLU A 216 -1.27 17.71 -2.11
CA GLU A 216 -1.38 17.69 -3.57
C GLU A 216 -1.13 16.30 -4.16
N PHE A 217 -0.06 15.63 -3.74
CA PHE A 217 0.27 14.30 -4.26
C PHE A 217 -0.70 13.23 -3.74
N LEU A 218 -1.18 13.37 -2.52
CA LEU A 218 -2.22 12.50 -2.00
C LEU A 218 -3.53 12.64 -2.80
N ALA A 219 -3.91 13.88 -3.12
CA ALA A 219 -5.06 14.14 -3.98
C ALA A 219 -4.90 13.49 -5.37
N ALA A 220 -3.68 13.49 -5.93
CA ALA A 220 -3.38 12.86 -7.20
C ALA A 220 -3.51 11.31 -7.13
N GLN A 221 -3.00 10.69 -6.05
CA GLN A 221 -3.14 9.25 -5.84
C GLN A 221 -4.61 8.83 -5.65
N TRP A 222 -5.40 9.62 -4.92
CA TRP A 222 -6.82 9.35 -4.77
C TRP A 222 -7.60 9.60 -6.05
N GLN A 223 -7.24 10.63 -6.85
CA GLN A 223 -7.83 10.82 -8.17
C GLN A 223 -7.56 9.60 -9.08
N ALA A 224 -6.34 9.05 -9.07
CA ALA A 224 -6.03 7.83 -9.80
C ALA A 224 -6.92 6.64 -9.37
N CYS A 225 -7.28 6.57 -8.08
CA CYS A 225 -8.20 5.56 -7.57
C CYS A 225 -9.66 5.81 -7.97
N ILE A 226 -10.08 7.09 -8.08
CA ILE A 226 -11.43 7.48 -8.54
C ILE A 226 -11.62 7.12 -10.02
N ASP A 227 -10.61 7.41 -10.83
CA ASP A 227 -10.65 7.22 -12.28
C ASP A 227 -10.49 5.74 -12.69
N TYR A 228 -10.21 4.86 -11.72
CA TYR A 228 -9.96 3.45 -11.98
C TYR A 228 -11.24 2.61 -12.03
N ASP A 229 -11.48 1.97 -13.18
CA ASP A 229 -12.48 0.90 -13.35
C ASP A 229 -11.88 -0.25 -14.15
N ILE A 230 -11.56 -1.35 -13.48
CA ILE A 230 -10.99 -2.56 -14.08
C ILE A 230 -12.04 -3.66 -14.28
N THR A 231 -13.27 -3.43 -13.82
CA THR A 231 -14.31 -4.45 -13.69
C THR A 231 -14.52 -5.27 -14.95
N ARG A 232 -14.51 -4.61 -16.12
CA ARG A 232 -14.74 -5.26 -17.41
C ARG A 232 -13.57 -6.13 -17.88
N ARG A 233 -12.36 -5.89 -17.39
CA ARG A 233 -11.14 -6.62 -17.76
C ARG A 233 -10.85 -7.81 -16.85
N LEU A 234 -11.44 -7.87 -15.64
CA LEU A 234 -11.18 -8.95 -14.68
C LEU A 234 -11.42 -10.36 -15.25
N PRO A 235 -12.43 -10.62 -16.13
CA PRO A 235 -12.58 -11.92 -16.76
C PRO A 235 -11.40 -12.38 -17.63
N ASP A 236 -10.55 -11.44 -18.09
CA ASP A 236 -9.38 -11.72 -18.93
C ASP A 236 -8.12 -12.05 -18.11
N CYS A 237 -8.20 -11.97 -16.77
CA CYS A 237 -7.07 -12.21 -15.88
C CYS A 237 -6.68 -13.69 -15.85
N THR A 238 -5.52 -14.03 -16.39
CA THR A 238 -5.00 -15.42 -16.43
C THR A 238 -4.14 -15.77 -15.22
N VAL A 239 -3.68 -14.75 -14.46
CA VAL A 239 -2.88 -14.91 -13.27
C VAL A 239 -3.76 -15.31 -12.08
N PRO A 240 -3.34 -16.24 -11.20
CA PRO A 240 -4.04 -16.48 -9.94
C PRO A 240 -4.02 -15.21 -9.05
N VAL A 241 -5.19 -14.80 -8.57
CA VAL A 241 -5.30 -13.66 -7.65
C VAL A 241 -6.08 -14.04 -6.41
N HIS A 242 -5.47 -13.86 -5.26
CA HIS A 242 -6.08 -14.00 -3.94
C HIS A 242 -6.55 -12.63 -3.47
N VAL A 243 -7.85 -12.48 -3.30
CA VAL A 243 -8.46 -11.27 -2.76
C VAL A 243 -8.67 -11.47 -1.27
N VAL A 244 -7.99 -10.66 -0.45
CA VAL A 244 -8.12 -10.67 1.00
C VAL A 244 -8.96 -9.47 1.44
N ALA A 245 -10.11 -9.73 2.03
CA ALA A 245 -11.01 -8.71 2.54
C ALA A 245 -11.04 -8.73 4.07
N PHE A 246 -11.28 -7.57 4.66
CA PHE A 246 -11.44 -7.38 6.09
C PHE A 246 -12.91 -7.14 6.42
N SER A 247 -13.47 -7.81 7.44
CA SER A 247 -14.92 -7.75 7.70
C SER A 247 -15.40 -6.40 8.19
N GLU A 248 -14.53 -5.62 8.85
CA GLU A 248 -14.80 -4.30 9.41
C GLU A 248 -14.20 -3.16 8.55
N ASP A 249 -13.89 -3.45 7.29
CA ASP A 249 -13.36 -2.46 6.36
C ASP A 249 -14.48 -1.57 5.83
N MET A 250 -14.49 -0.31 6.24
CA MET A 250 -15.46 0.69 5.80
C MET A 250 -15.10 1.33 4.45
N GLN A 251 -13.81 1.33 4.07
CA GLN A 251 -13.37 1.89 2.79
C GLN A 251 -13.65 0.95 1.63
N THR A 252 -13.30 -0.32 1.81
CA THR A 252 -13.50 -1.35 0.80
C THR A 252 -14.27 -2.53 1.40
N PRO A 253 -15.58 -2.36 1.63
CA PRO A 253 -16.42 -3.38 2.20
C PRO A 253 -16.25 -4.73 1.49
N GLN A 254 -16.25 -5.82 2.26
CA GLN A 254 -15.88 -7.17 1.80
C GLN A 254 -16.61 -7.64 0.54
N GLN A 255 -17.83 -7.17 0.29
CA GLN A 255 -18.62 -7.53 -0.91
C GLN A 255 -17.96 -7.01 -2.20
N HIS A 256 -17.23 -5.90 -2.16
CA HIS A 256 -16.49 -5.41 -3.33
C HIS A 256 -15.32 -6.33 -3.66
N GLY A 257 -14.54 -6.74 -2.66
CA GLY A 257 -13.47 -7.72 -2.85
C GLY A 257 -13.98 -9.08 -3.32
N ARG A 258 -15.09 -9.56 -2.73
CA ARG A 258 -15.73 -10.80 -3.19
C ARG A 258 -16.10 -10.72 -4.67
N ARG A 259 -16.72 -9.61 -5.09
CA ARG A 259 -17.09 -9.42 -6.50
C ARG A 259 -15.88 -9.41 -7.42
N VAL A 260 -14.77 -8.81 -7.00
CA VAL A 260 -13.51 -8.83 -7.77
C VAL A 260 -13.01 -10.27 -7.93
N ALA A 261 -12.98 -11.07 -6.86
CA ALA A 261 -12.56 -12.46 -6.94
C ALA A 261 -13.47 -13.31 -7.87
N GLU A 262 -14.78 -13.13 -7.76
CA GLU A 262 -15.77 -13.86 -8.57
C GLU A 262 -15.68 -13.55 -10.09
N LEU A 263 -15.21 -12.37 -10.46
CA LEU A 263 -15.07 -11.98 -11.86
C LEU A 263 -13.81 -12.55 -12.52
N MET A 264 -12.82 -12.99 -11.75
CA MET A 264 -11.57 -13.53 -12.28
C MET A 264 -11.62 -15.06 -12.38
N PRO A 265 -11.20 -15.67 -13.51
CA PRO A 265 -11.21 -17.12 -13.70
C PRO A 265 -10.43 -17.90 -12.63
N LYS A 266 -9.37 -17.32 -12.10
CA LYS A 266 -8.53 -17.89 -11.04
C LYS A 266 -8.57 -17.06 -9.75
N GLY A 267 -9.64 -16.30 -9.54
CA GLY A 267 -9.85 -15.50 -8.35
C GLY A 267 -10.21 -16.36 -7.12
N ARG A 268 -9.55 -16.10 -5.98
CA ARG A 268 -9.86 -16.74 -4.70
C ARG A 268 -10.16 -15.68 -3.66
N PHE A 269 -11.18 -15.88 -2.85
CA PHE A 269 -11.61 -14.93 -1.83
C PHE A 269 -11.28 -15.41 -0.43
N HIS A 270 -10.65 -14.56 0.37
CA HIS A 270 -10.32 -14.78 1.77
C HIS A 270 -10.92 -13.66 2.62
N LEU A 271 -11.58 -14.02 3.74
CA LEU A 271 -12.17 -13.06 4.68
C LEU A 271 -11.49 -13.13 6.04
N LEU A 272 -10.88 -12.05 6.46
CA LEU A 272 -10.31 -11.86 7.79
C LEU A 272 -11.33 -11.14 8.67
N LYS A 273 -11.95 -11.89 9.61
CA LYS A 273 -12.99 -11.37 10.49
C LYS A 273 -12.40 -10.51 11.61
N GLY A 274 -13.12 -9.44 11.98
CA GLY A 274 -12.76 -8.52 13.06
C GLY A 274 -11.64 -7.55 12.70
N LEU A 275 -11.27 -7.46 11.42
CA LEU A 275 -10.20 -6.57 10.97
C LEU A 275 -10.74 -5.43 10.11
N GLY A 276 -10.17 -4.23 10.25
CA GLY A 276 -10.40 -3.06 9.41
C GLY A 276 -9.30 -2.90 8.37
N HIS A 277 -9.41 -1.85 7.56
CA HIS A 277 -8.59 -1.60 6.38
C HIS A 277 -7.07 -1.66 6.63
N CYS A 278 -6.61 -1.09 7.75
CA CYS A 278 -5.19 -1.04 8.13
C CYS A 278 -4.83 -1.95 9.32
N SER A 279 -5.62 -2.98 9.60
CA SER A 279 -5.35 -3.88 10.73
C SER A 279 -4.04 -4.67 10.61
N LEU A 280 -3.42 -4.72 9.42
CA LEU A 280 -2.10 -5.30 9.20
C LEU A 280 -0.96 -4.47 9.86
N ALA A 281 -1.22 -3.21 10.20
CA ALA A 281 -0.25 -2.33 10.79
C ALA A 281 -0.61 -2.01 12.25
N GLY A 282 0.16 -2.53 13.18
CA GLY A 282 0.03 -2.23 14.62
C GLY A 282 -1.17 -2.87 15.34
N HIS A 283 -2.22 -3.34 14.65
CA HIS A 283 -3.39 -3.99 15.28
C HIS A 283 -3.23 -5.51 15.35
N GLN A 284 -3.36 -6.19 14.22
CA GLN A 284 -3.32 -7.67 14.11
C GLN A 284 -2.41 -8.10 12.93
N PRO A 285 -1.13 -7.68 12.88
CA PRO A 285 -0.24 -8.03 11.79
C PRO A 285 -0.07 -9.55 11.64
N ASP A 286 0.03 -10.28 12.75
CA ASP A 286 0.25 -11.73 12.72
C ASP A 286 -0.90 -12.47 12.02
N LYS A 287 -2.15 -12.09 12.30
CA LYS A 287 -3.33 -12.70 11.66
C LYS A 287 -3.36 -12.47 10.14
N VAL A 288 -2.89 -11.30 9.70
CA VAL A 288 -2.76 -10.99 8.27
C VAL A 288 -1.58 -11.75 7.67
N ASN A 289 -0.44 -11.79 8.38
CA ASN A 289 0.74 -12.52 7.96
C ASN A 289 0.51 -14.03 7.85
N ASP A 290 -0.28 -14.63 8.76
CA ASP A 290 -0.67 -16.05 8.68
C ASP A 290 -1.46 -16.33 7.39
N CYS A 291 -2.40 -15.46 7.04
CA CYS A 291 -3.15 -15.59 5.79
C CYS A 291 -2.23 -15.45 4.57
N ILE A 292 -1.39 -14.40 4.53
CA ILE A 292 -0.44 -14.18 3.44
C ILE A 292 0.55 -15.34 3.35
N GLY A 293 1.10 -15.80 4.47
CA GLY A 293 2.05 -16.91 4.53
C GLY A 293 1.48 -18.22 4.00
N GLY A 294 0.21 -18.51 4.32
CA GLY A 294 -0.52 -19.64 3.74
C GLY A 294 -0.62 -19.56 2.22
N ILE A 295 -0.87 -18.37 1.67
CA ILE A 295 -0.92 -18.16 0.23
C ILE A 295 0.48 -18.26 -0.38
N LEU A 296 1.47 -17.59 0.19
CA LEU A 296 2.85 -17.60 -0.31
C LEU A 296 3.43 -19.03 -0.39
N ALA A 297 3.04 -19.91 0.54
CA ALA A 297 3.48 -21.30 0.55
C ALA A 297 3.05 -22.08 -0.72
N GLU A 298 1.97 -21.68 -1.39
CA GLU A 298 1.51 -22.28 -2.65
C GLU A 298 2.41 -21.92 -3.85
N TYR A 299 3.24 -20.87 -3.73
CA TYR A 299 4.01 -20.27 -4.84
C TYR A 299 5.54 -20.22 -4.59
N ARG A 300 6.03 -21.02 -3.65
CA ARG A 300 7.48 -21.19 -3.39
C ARG A 300 8.24 -21.81 -4.56
#